data_ab389aaa3db78726bed9d59c160cef8f
#
_entry.id   ab389aaa3db78726bed9d59c160cef8f
#
_cell.length_a   1.000
_cell.length_b   1.000
_cell.length_c   1.000
_cell.angle_alpha   90.00
_cell.angle_beta   90.00
_cell.angle_gamma   90.00
#
_symmetry.space_group_name_H-M   'P 1'
#
loop_
_entity.id
_entity.type
_entity.pdbx_description
1 polymer ?
#
loop_
_entity_poly.entity_id
_entity_poly.type
_entity_poly.pdbx_seq_one_letter_code
_entity_poly.pdbx_strand_id
1 'polypeptide(L)'
;DPNKVGVLGFSAGGHLAGCVAEFFDKFEQENKDEIDKICAKPDLAVLCYPVVSLCESYAHEGSANNLVGEDNELKKMLSLEKNVREDMPEMFLWHTLEDTAVNAINTLELGVALKNKNVPYSLHIFNKGAHGSVLAENIEETKQWSDCLKTLLKNKGFVDKQSYRWL
;
A
#
# COMPACT_ATOMS: atom_id res chain seq x y z
N ASP A 1 3.46 -15.64 13.59
CA ASP A 1 2.54 -16.55 12.88
C ASP A 1 2.83 -16.44 11.38
N PRO A 2 3.29 -17.49 10.71
CA PRO A 2 3.66 -17.46 9.31
C PRO A 2 2.47 -17.21 8.35
N ASN A 3 1.24 -17.29 8.84
CA ASN A 3 0.02 -17.01 8.09
C ASN A 3 -0.57 -15.63 8.41
N LYS A 4 0.21 -14.76 9.04
CA LYS A 4 -0.20 -13.39 9.40
C LYS A 4 0.98 -12.44 9.28
N VAL A 5 1.53 -12.37 8.07
CA VAL A 5 2.62 -11.46 7.71
C VAL A 5 2.03 -10.31 6.90
N GLY A 6 2.14 -9.10 7.41
CA GLY A 6 1.72 -7.88 6.71
C GLY A 6 2.91 -7.03 6.31
N VAL A 7 2.76 -6.27 5.24
CA VAL A 7 3.69 -5.21 4.84
C VAL A 7 3.02 -3.86 5.01
N LEU A 8 3.77 -2.87 5.48
CA LEU A 8 3.28 -1.50 5.63
C LEU A 8 4.30 -0.52 5.06
N GLY A 9 3.83 0.45 4.30
CA GLY A 9 4.69 1.47 3.75
C GLY A 9 4.02 2.84 3.61
N PHE A 10 4.83 3.89 3.73
CA PHE A 10 4.43 5.29 3.60
C PHE A 10 5.03 5.88 2.34
N SER A 11 4.26 6.68 1.57
CA SER A 11 4.75 7.42 0.40
C SER A 11 5.40 6.48 -0.64
N ALA A 12 6.66 6.68 -0.99
CA ALA A 12 7.42 5.76 -1.84
C ALA A 12 7.58 4.36 -1.21
N GLY A 13 7.64 4.27 0.14
CA GLY A 13 7.57 2.98 0.86
C GLY A 13 6.21 2.31 0.71
N GLY A 14 5.12 3.08 0.55
CA GLY A 14 3.80 2.58 0.18
C GLY A 14 3.80 1.94 -1.21
N HIS A 15 4.48 2.56 -2.17
CA HIS A 15 4.71 1.96 -3.49
C HIS A 15 5.46 0.62 -3.39
N LEU A 16 6.56 0.59 -2.63
CA LEU A 16 7.32 -0.65 -2.42
C LEU A 16 6.46 -1.75 -1.79
N ALA A 17 5.66 -1.42 -0.76
CA ALA A 17 4.72 -2.38 -0.15
C ALA A 17 3.68 -2.89 -1.16
N GLY A 18 3.19 -2.01 -2.04
CA GLY A 18 2.30 -2.37 -3.15
C GLY A 18 2.98 -3.32 -4.14
N CYS A 19 4.22 -3.01 -4.54
CA CYS A 19 5.01 -3.90 -5.41
C CYS A 19 5.20 -5.30 -4.79
N VAL A 20 5.48 -5.39 -3.50
CA VAL A 20 5.56 -6.70 -2.81
C VAL A 20 4.24 -7.45 -2.90
N ALA A 21 3.11 -6.75 -2.75
CA ALA A 21 1.78 -7.37 -2.84
C ALA A 21 1.40 -7.82 -4.26
N GLU A 22 1.90 -7.14 -5.31
CA GLU A 22 1.58 -7.43 -6.72
C GLU A 22 2.52 -8.44 -7.35
N PHE A 23 3.81 -8.32 -7.02
CA PHE A 23 4.88 -9.06 -7.71
C PHE A 23 5.53 -10.14 -6.85
N PHE A 24 4.86 -10.63 -5.83
CA PHE A 24 5.38 -11.61 -4.87
C PHE A 24 5.94 -12.89 -5.53
N ASP A 25 5.55 -13.20 -6.76
CA ASP A 25 5.96 -14.36 -7.55
C ASP A 25 6.90 -14.01 -8.73
N LYS A 26 7.29 -12.74 -8.89
CA LYS A 26 8.08 -12.28 -10.05
C LYS A 26 9.59 -12.19 -9.80
N PHE A 27 10.00 -12.09 -8.55
CA PHE A 27 11.40 -11.89 -8.18
C PHE A 27 12.07 -13.21 -7.79
N GLU A 28 11.97 -14.20 -8.67
CA GLU A 28 12.62 -15.49 -8.46
C GLU A 28 14.13 -15.41 -8.68
N GLN A 29 14.90 -15.95 -7.72
CA GLN A 29 16.36 -16.09 -7.87
C GLN A 29 16.72 -17.42 -8.52
N GLU A 30 17.82 -17.45 -9.29
CA GLU A 30 18.30 -18.66 -9.97
C GLU A 30 18.79 -19.74 -8.99
N ASN A 31 19.39 -19.34 -7.86
CA ASN A 31 19.90 -20.22 -6.82
C ASN A 31 19.01 -20.13 -5.58
N LYS A 32 17.99 -20.99 -5.50
CA LYS A 32 17.03 -21.02 -4.39
C LYS A 32 17.57 -21.86 -3.24
N ASP A 33 17.65 -21.25 -2.07
CA ASP A 33 17.77 -21.96 -0.80
C ASP A 33 16.39 -22.36 -0.23
N GLU A 34 16.34 -22.86 0.99
CA GLU A 34 15.05 -23.26 1.61
C GLU A 34 14.17 -22.05 1.93
N ILE A 35 14.74 -20.85 2.11
CA ILE A 35 14.00 -19.62 2.39
C ILE A 35 13.34 -19.12 1.11
N ASP A 36 14.05 -19.17 -0.02
CA ASP A 36 13.54 -18.74 -1.32
C ASP A 36 12.36 -19.59 -1.83
N LYS A 37 12.14 -20.78 -1.25
CA LYS A 37 10.99 -21.63 -1.56
C LYS A 37 9.71 -21.20 -0.85
N ILE A 38 9.81 -20.28 0.12
CA ILE A 38 8.66 -19.77 0.87
C ILE A 38 8.00 -18.69 -0.01
N CYS A 39 6.68 -18.76 -0.15
CA CYS A 39 5.94 -17.73 -0.89
C CYS A 39 6.10 -16.37 -0.23
N ALA A 40 6.56 -15.38 -0.99
CA ALA A 40 6.77 -14.01 -0.51
C ALA A 40 5.48 -13.18 -0.42
N LYS A 41 4.33 -13.75 -0.80
CA LYS A 41 3.03 -13.07 -0.74
C LYS A 41 2.68 -12.70 0.71
N PRO A 42 2.48 -11.42 1.03
CA PRO A 42 1.97 -11.02 2.33
C PRO A 42 0.49 -11.37 2.49
N ASP A 43 0.01 -11.47 3.73
CA ASP A 43 -1.41 -11.70 4.03
C ASP A 43 -2.21 -10.38 4.08
N LEU A 44 -1.51 -9.25 4.23
CA LEU A 44 -2.08 -7.90 4.22
C LEU A 44 -1.05 -6.88 3.72
N ALA A 45 -1.46 -5.93 2.90
CA ALA A 45 -0.66 -4.77 2.52
C ALA A 45 -1.32 -3.48 3.00
N VAL A 46 -0.56 -2.63 3.70
CA VAL A 46 -1.00 -1.33 4.22
C VAL A 46 -0.23 -0.22 3.53
N LEU A 47 -0.91 0.57 2.72
CA LEU A 47 -0.34 1.64 1.94
C LEU A 47 -0.83 3.00 2.45
N CYS A 48 0.08 3.77 2.99
CA CYS A 48 -0.19 5.07 3.60
C CYS A 48 0.24 6.18 2.63
N TYR A 49 -0.73 6.97 2.15
CA TYR A 49 -0.51 8.02 1.13
C TYR A 49 0.52 7.61 0.06
N PRO A 50 0.30 6.45 -0.58
CA PRO A 50 1.30 5.83 -1.44
C PRO A 50 1.51 6.61 -2.74
N VAL A 51 2.72 6.58 -3.26
CA VAL A 51 2.94 6.69 -4.70
C VAL A 51 2.34 5.44 -5.33
N VAL A 52 1.58 5.58 -6.41
CA VAL A 52 0.90 4.47 -7.10
C VAL A 52 1.29 4.46 -8.57
N SER A 53 0.91 5.51 -9.30
CA SER A 53 1.30 5.66 -10.70
C SER A 53 2.69 6.25 -10.86
N LEU A 54 3.43 5.74 -11.84
CA LEU A 54 4.71 6.29 -12.28
C LEU A 54 4.62 6.90 -13.70
N CYS A 55 3.46 6.78 -14.37
CA CYS A 55 3.31 7.17 -15.78
C CYS A 55 2.11 8.06 -16.08
N GLU A 56 1.14 8.21 -15.17
CA GLU A 56 -0.05 9.05 -15.40
C GLU A 56 0.20 10.52 -15.02
N SER A 57 -0.70 11.41 -15.42
CA SER A 57 -0.58 12.85 -15.18
C SER A 57 -0.58 13.24 -13.69
N TYR A 58 -1.02 12.37 -12.81
CA TYR A 58 -1.01 12.52 -11.36
C TYR A 58 0.15 11.79 -10.68
N ALA A 59 1.08 11.22 -11.45
CA ALA A 59 2.25 10.53 -10.92
C ALA A 59 3.14 11.48 -10.10
N HIS A 60 3.79 10.96 -9.08
CA HIS A 60 4.84 11.68 -8.38
C HIS A 60 6.14 11.58 -9.19
N GLU A 61 6.44 12.58 -10.02
CA GLU A 61 7.56 12.58 -10.96
C GLU A 61 8.91 12.29 -10.30
N GLY A 62 9.15 12.86 -9.11
CA GLY A 62 10.39 12.64 -8.36
C GLY A 62 10.61 11.16 -8.02
N SER A 63 9.57 10.45 -7.60
CA SER A 63 9.64 9.01 -7.33
C SER A 63 9.84 8.20 -8.61
N ALA A 64 9.10 8.54 -9.67
CA ALA A 64 9.21 7.86 -10.96
C ALA A 64 10.63 7.98 -11.53
N ASN A 65 11.17 9.20 -11.57
CA ASN A 65 12.49 9.45 -12.11
C ASN A 65 13.62 8.81 -11.27
N ASN A 66 13.50 8.81 -9.95
CA ASN A 66 14.48 8.18 -9.06
C ASN A 66 14.46 6.64 -9.16
N LEU A 67 13.28 6.04 -9.40
CA LEU A 67 13.14 4.59 -9.44
C LEU A 67 13.52 4.01 -10.81
N VAL A 68 13.03 4.61 -11.90
CA VAL A 68 13.08 4.03 -13.25
C VAL A 68 13.61 4.99 -14.32
N GLY A 69 13.93 6.24 -13.97
CA GLY A 69 14.40 7.23 -14.93
C GLY A 69 13.39 7.50 -16.04
N GLU A 70 13.86 7.49 -17.28
CA GLU A 70 13.08 7.77 -18.49
C GLU A 70 12.43 6.52 -19.12
N ASP A 71 12.58 5.34 -18.51
CA ASP A 71 12.03 4.09 -19.05
C ASP A 71 10.52 4.01 -18.89
N ASN A 72 9.80 4.33 -19.96
CA ASN A 72 8.34 4.37 -19.98
C ASN A 72 7.69 2.98 -19.84
N GLU A 73 8.32 1.92 -20.30
CA GLU A 73 7.77 0.57 -20.15
C GLU A 73 7.91 0.12 -18.69
N LEU A 74 9.04 0.43 -18.05
CA LEU A 74 9.25 0.14 -16.65
C LEU A 74 8.34 1.01 -15.77
N LYS A 75 8.08 2.27 -16.13
CA LYS A 75 7.09 3.12 -15.47
C LYS A 75 5.70 2.47 -15.47
N LYS A 76 5.24 1.95 -16.62
CA LYS A 76 3.95 1.26 -16.73
C LYS A 76 3.96 -0.04 -15.93
N MET A 77 5.02 -0.83 -16.04
CA MET A 77 5.16 -2.11 -15.36
C MET A 77 5.14 -1.97 -13.83
N LEU A 78 5.65 -0.86 -13.29
CA LEU A 78 5.68 -0.61 -11.85
C LEU A 78 4.59 0.35 -11.37
N SER A 79 3.65 0.76 -12.22
CA SER A 79 2.46 1.51 -11.81
C SER A 79 1.43 0.55 -11.22
N LEU A 80 1.18 0.66 -9.92
CA LEU A 80 0.39 -0.31 -9.15
C LEU A 80 -1.04 -0.47 -9.70
N GLU A 81 -1.70 0.63 -10.07
CA GLU A 81 -3.07 0.61 -10.60
C GLU A 81 -3.22 -0.18 -11.91
N LYS A 82 -2.11 -0.43 -12.61
CA LYS A 82 -2.10 -1.15 -13.89
C LYS A 82 -1.83 -2.65 -13.74
N ASN A 83 -1.39 -3.08 -12.57
CA ASN A 83 -0.90 -4.44 -12.36
C ASN A 83 -1.70 -5.23 -11.31
N VAL A 84 -2.85 -4.70 -10.90
CA VAL A 84 -3.73 -5.37 -9.94
C VAL A 84 -4.18 -6.73 -10.49
N ARG A 85 -3.98 -7.78 -9.70
CA ARG A 85 -4.33 -9.16 -10.01
C ARG A 85 -5.27 -9.75 -8.93
N GLU A 86 -6.13 -10.68 -9.32
CA GLU A 86 -7.20 -11.21 -8.45
C GLU A 86 -6.68 -11.96 -7.21
N ASP A 87 -5.46 -12.48 -7.27
CA ASP A 87 -4.84 -13.24 -6.18
C ASP A 87 -3.98 -12.40 -5.24
N MET A 88 -4.06 -11.07 -5.33
CA MET A 88 -3.38 -10.16 -4.38
C MET A 88 -3.91 -10.31 -2.95
N PRO A 89 -3.09 -9.96 -1.93
CA PRO A 89 -3.57 -9.88 -0.57
C PRO A 89 -4.60 -8.76 -0.39
N GLU A 90 -5.37 -8.82 0.68
CA GLU A 90 -6.20 -7.69 1.09
C GLU A 90 -5.35 -6.44 1.33
N MET A 91 -5.90 -5.28 0.97
CA MET A 91 -5.19 -4.01 1.08
C MET A 91 -5.91 -3.03 2.00
N PHE A 92 -5.15 -2.28 2.78
CA PHE A 92 -5.62 -1.11 3.51
C PHE A 92 -4.94 0.13 2.93
N LEU A 93 -5.74 1.07 2.47
CA LEU A 93 -5.29 2.29 1.79
C LEU A 93 -5.78 3.52 2.54
N TRP A 94 -4.93 4.53 2.71
CA TRP A 94 -5.39 5.84 3.13
C TRP A 94 -4.60 6.98 2.52
N HIS A 95 -5.25 8.15 2.39
CA HIS A 95 -4.66 9.37 1.83
C HIS A 95 -5.37 10.60 2.37
N THR A 96 -4.81 11.80 2.11
CA THR A 96 -5.44 13.08 2.42
C THR A 96 -5.59 13.94 1.16
N LEU A 97 -6.66 14.73 1.09
CA LEU A 97 -6.91 15.62 -0.05
C LEU A 97 -6.00 16.85 -0.05
N GLU A 98 -5.45 17.23 1.11
CA GLU A 98 -4.48 18.34 1.23
C GLU A 98 -3.03 17.93 0.86
N ASP A 99 -2.80 16.67 0.50
CA ASP A 99 -1.48 16.22 0.06
C ASP A 99 -1.12 16.83 -1.29
N THR A 100 -0.18 17.77 -1.28
CA THR A 100 0.31 18.47 -2.47
C THR A 100 1.54 17.83 -3.10
N ALA A 101 2.17 16.87 -2.43
CA ALA A 101 3.35 16.16 -2.94
C ALA A 101 2.95 14.93 -3.74
N VAL A 102 2.11 14.06 -3.17
CA VAL A 102 1.54 12.90 -3.85
C VAL A 102 0.03 13.09 -3.95
N ASN A 103 -0.48 13.27 -5.16
CA ASN A 103 -1.91 13.51 -5.37
C ASN A 103 -2.74 12.29 -4.91
N ALA A 104 -3.80 12.55 -4.12
CA ALA A 104 -4.70 11.51 -3.61
C ALA A 104 -5.38 10.67 -4.72
N ILE A 105 -5.42 11.16 -5.96
CA ILE A 105 -5.86 10.39 -7.12
C ILE A 105 -5.07 9.07 -7.24
N ASN A 106 -3.80 9.03 -6.86
CA ASN A 106 -3.01 7.79 -6.80
C ASN A 106 -3.75 6.69 -6.04
N THR A 107 -4.17 6.99 -4.83
CA THR A 107 -4.86 6.02 -3.95
C THR A 107 -6.28 5.71 -4.43
N LEU A 108 -6.98 6.69 -4.99
CA LEU A 108 -8.33 6.49 -5.54
C LEU A 108 -8.30 5.55 -6.77
N GLU A 109 -7.39 5.76 -7.70
CA GLU A 109 -7.26 4.90 -8.89
C GLU A 109 -6.83 3.47 -8.54
N LEU A 110 -5.93 3.31 -7.57
CA LEU A 110 -5.63 1.97 -7.05
C LEU A 110 -6.87 1.30 -6.45
N GLY A 111 -7.67 2.05 -5.68
CA GLY A 111 -8.94 1.54 -5.14
C GLY A 111 -9.92 1.10 -6.23
N VAL A 112 -10.03 1.86 -7.32
CA VAL A 112 -10.85 1.48 -8.50
C VAL A 112 -10.30 0.21 -9.15
N ALA A 113 -8.99 0.10 -9.33
CA ALA A 113 -8.36 -1.08 -9.93
C ALA A 113 -8.58 -2.35 -9.07
N LEU A 114 -8.41 -2.23 -7.75
CA LEU A 114 -8.69 -3.32 -6.80
C LEU A 114 -10.15 -3.77 -6.86
N LYS A 115 -11.09 -2.81 -6.92
CA LYS A 115 -12.52 -3.11 -7.05
C LYS A 115 -12.82 -3.88 -8.33
N ASN A 116 -12.25 -3.47 -9.45
CA ASN A 116 -12.47 -4.10 -10.75
C ASN A 116 -11.95 -5.55 -10.80
N LYS A 117 -10.94 -5.87 -9.99
CA LYS A 117 -10.35 -7.21 -9.85
C LYS A 117 -10.90 -8.02 -8.69
N ASN A 118 -11.90 -7.51 -7.98
CA ASN A 118 -12.49 -8.14 -6.79
C ASN A 118 -11.49 -8.44 -5.67
N VAL A 119 -10.39 -7.70 -5.59
CA VAL A 119 -9.45 -7.78 -4.47
C VAL A 119 -10.07 -7.09 -3.26
N PRO A 120 -10.10 -7.72 -2.08
CA PRO A 120 -10.61 -7.08 -0.87
C PRO A 120 -9.75 -5.88 -0.47
N TYR A 121 -10.38 -4.76 -0.11
CA TYR A 121 -9.65 -3.60 0.37
C TYR A 121 -10.50 -2.71 1.30
N SER A 122 -9.81 -1.90 2.12
CA SER A 122 -10.36 -0.75 2.84
C SER A 122 -9.71 0.51 2.32
N LEU A 123 -10.50 1.53 1.99
CA LEU A 123 -10.02 2.81 1.47
C LEU A 123 -10.55 3.96 2.32
N HIS A 124 -9.64 4.80 2.81
CA HIS A 124 -9.94 5.95 3.65
C HIS A 124 -9.31 7.22 3.06
N ILE A 125 -10.15 8.20 2.73
CA ILE A 125 -9.71 9.51 2.26
C ILE A 125 -10.14 10.56 3.27
N PHE A 126 -9.18 11.30 3.80
CA PHE A 126 -9.39 12.37 4.76
C PHE A 126 -9.18 13.74 4.09
N ASN A 127 -9.85 14.78 4.60
CA ASN A 127 -9.66 16.11 4.02
C ASN A 127 -8.29 16.69 4.40
N LYS A 128 -7.90 16.56 5.66
CA LYS A 128 -6.78 17.29 6.26
C LYS A 128 -5.50 16.47 6.39
N GLY A 129 -4.39 17.11 6.13
CA GLY A 129 -3.05 16.57 6.37
C GLY A 129 -2.11 16.75 5.19
N ALA A 130 -0.94 17.32 5.46
CA ALA A 130 0.13 17.40 4.47
C ALA A 130 0.77 16.02 4.25
N HIS A 131 1.49 15.86 3.14
CA HIS A 131 2.28 14.67 2.89
C HIS A 131 3.23 14.34 4.04
N GLY A 132 3.38 13.07 4.35
CA GLY A 132 4.30 12.64 5.42
C GLY A 132 3.74 12.76 6.84
N SER A 133 2.42 12.91 7.00
CA SER A 133 1.78 13.04 8.32
C SER A 133 1.94 11.81 9.23
N VAL A 134 2.40 10.69 8.73
CA VAL A 134 2.66 9.43 9.47
C VAL A 134 1.44 8.99 10.29
N LEU A 135 1.48 9.10 11.63
CA LEU A 135 0.33 8.80 12.50
C LEU A 135 -0.72 9.91 12.55
N ALA A 136 -0.39 11.09 12.01
CA ALA A 136 -1.27 12.26 11.98
C ALA A 136 -1.82 12.66 13.37
N GLU A 137 -1.05 12.48 14.45
CA GLU A 137 -1.51 12.63 15.85
C GLU A 137 -2.11 14.00 16.15
N ASN A 138 -1.64 15.05 15.47
CA ASN A 138 -2.12 16.43 15.62
C ASN A 138 -3.28 16.79 14.67
N ILE A 139 -3.80 15.84 13.90
CA ILE A 139 -4.88 16.07 12.92
C ILE A 139 -6.06 15.18 13.28
N GLU A 140 -7.05 15.76 13.98
CA GLU A 140 -8.17 15.04 14.61
C GLU A 140 -8.91 14.11 13.65
N GLU A 141 -9.13 14.53 12.43
CA GLU A 141 -9.79 13.72 11.41
C GLU A 141 -8.88 12.57 10.93
N THR A 142 -7.66 12.89 10.56
CA THR A 142 -6.76 11.96 9.87
C THR A 142 -6.15 10.91 10.80
N LYS A 143 -5.88 11.24 12.08
CA LYS A 143 -5.35 10.26 13.05
C LYS A 143 -6.21 9.00 13.19
N GLN A 144 -7.49 9.08 12.83
CA GLN A 144 -8.43 7.96 12.88
C GLN A 144 -8.04 6.79 11.95
N TRP A 145 -7.16 7.03 10.96
CA TRP A 145 -6.70 5.96 10.08
C TRP A 145 -6.08 4.78 10.83
N SER A 146 -5.33 5.07 11.89
CA SER A 146 -4.70 4.04 12.71
C SER A 146 -5.71 3.18 13.48
N ASP A 147 -6.82 3.76 13.95
CA ASP A 147 -7.92 3.01 14.58
C ASP A 147 -8.71 2.18 13.56
N CYS A 148 -8.88 2.68 12.33
CA CYS A 148 -9.46 1.92 11.23
C CYS A 148 -8.58 0.69 10.91
N LEU A 149 -7.28 0.87 10.78
CA LEU A 149 -6.32 -0.23 10.56
C LEU A 149 -6.35 -1.22 11.74
N LYS A 150 -6.32 -0.73 12.97
CA LYS A 150 -6.38 -1.56 14.18
C LYS A 150 -7.65 -2.43 14.21
N THR A 151 -8.78 -1.86 13.77
CA THR A 151 -10.04 -2.61 13.64
C THR A 151 -9.91 -3.72 12.60
N LEU A 152 -9.33 -3.44 11.43
CA LEU A 152 -9.06 -4.44 10.40
C LEU A 152 -8.16 -5.56 10.93
N LEU A 153 -7.03 -5.20 11.55
CA LEU A 153 -6.07 -6.16 12.11
C LEU A 153 -6.70 -7.10 13.15
N LYS A 154 -7.60 -6.57 14.00
CA LYS A 154 -8.37 -7.38 14.96
C LYS A 154 -9.34 -8.33 14.27
N ASN A 155 -10.07 -7.84 13.28
CA ASN A 155 -11.06 -8.65 12.55
C ASN A 155 -10.40 -9.78 11.77
N LYS A 156 -9.18 -9.55 11.28
CA LYS A 156 -8.38 -10.55 10.57
C LYS A 156 -7.52 -11.41 11.49
N GLY A 157 -7.51 -11.15 12.79
CA GLY A 157 -6.76 -11.90 13.79
C GLY A 157 -5.24 -11.74 13.72
N PHE A 158 -4.76 -10.60 13.17
CA PHE A 158 -3.34 -10.23 13.25
C PHE A 158 -2.94 -9.83 14.67
N VAL A 159 -3.88 -9.34 15.45
CA VAL A 159 -3.71 -8.96 16.86
C VAL A 159 -4.82 -9.54 17.70
N ASP A 160 -4.52 -9.89 18.96
CA ASP A 160 -5.50 -10.46 19.88
C ASP A 160 -6.59 -9.45 20.24
N LYS A 161 -7.83 -9.91 20.37
CA LYS A 161 -8.97 -9.08 20.77
C LYS A 161 -8.79 -8.48 22.18
N GLN A 162 -7.90 -9.04 23.01
CA GLN A 162 -7.67 -8.62 24.40
C GLN A 162 -6.39 -7.76 24.61
N SER A 163 -5.53 -7.58 23.62
CA SER A 163 -4.19 -7.00 23.78
C SER A 163 -4.14 -5.47 24.00
N TYR A 164 -5.26 -4.77 24.13
CA TYR A 164 -5.29 -3.31 24.36
C TYR A 164 -6.15 -2.91 25.56
N ARG A 165 -5.70 -3.34 26.75
CA ARG A 165 -6.17 -2.73 28.02
C ARG A 165 -5.27 -1.58 28.50
N TRP A 166 -4.33 -1.13 27.67
CA TRP A 166 -3.37 -0.09 28.03
C TRP A 166 -3.42 1.02 26.96
N LEU A 167 -4.34 1.92 27.08
CA LEU A 167 -4.28 3.35 26.77
C LEU A 167 -5.53 4.00 27.33
#